data_e68e6fef093239ad3e6ff7a1a56c0b82
#
_entry.id   e68e6fef093239ad3e6ff7a1a56c0b82
#
_cell.length_a   1.000
_cell.length_b   1.000
_cell.length_c   1.000
_cell.angle_alpha   90.00
_cell.angle_beta   90.00
_cell.angle_gamma   90.00
#
_symmetry.space_group_name_H-M   'P 1'
#
loop_
_entity.id
_entity.type
_entity.pdbx_description
1 polymer ?
#
loop_
_entity_poly.entity_id
_entity_poly.type
_entity_poly.pdbx_seq_one_letter_code
_entity_poly.pdbx_strand_id
1 'polypeptide(L)'
;MNEKANYGNWVPEKALYMLFGAVIVLGVIAVAVQVALSEMVIAIIVGVLCILTLVMAIYMLICHEAFAFGKGNMMAGVHEHLIKHLDWDGEGKLLDIGCGAAALTVHCAKAFPKAQITAMDHWGVEWNYAKEQCEKNAKIEGISEVHYIGNLEKKLDFIPGFVTTPWMISGMGIIYRKK
;
A
#
# COMPACT_ATOMS: atom_id res chain seq x y z
N MET A 1 -2.57 -24.88 -10.57
CA MET A 1 -2.04 -23.96 -9.53
C MET A 1 -3.08 -22.86 -9.35
N ASN A 2 -3.69 -22.76 -8.18
CA ASN A 2 -4.61 -21.62 -7.93
C ASN A 2 -3.77 -20.35 -7.81
N GLU A 3 -3.93 -19.44 -8.74
CA GLU A 3 -3.34 -18.11 -8.67
C GLU A 3 -3.91 -17.38 -7.46
N LYS A 4 -3.05 -16.71 -6.68
CA LYS A 4 -3.48 -15.91 -5.52
C LYS A 4 -3.57 -14.42 -5.90
N ALA A 5 -4.53 -13.71 -5.32
CA ALA A 5 -4.62 -12.28 -5.48
C ALA A 5 -3.35 -11.59 -4.95
N ASN A 6 -2.87 -10.60 -5.71
CA ASN A 6 -1.69 -9.81 -5.35
C ASN A 6 -2.13 -8.37 -5.04
N TYR A 7 -2.22 -8.05 -3.77
CA TYR A 7 -2.61 -6.72 -3.31
C TYR A 7 -1.42 -5.77 -3.10
N GLY A 8 -0.21 -6.21 -3.47
CA GLY A 8 1.01 -5.43 -3.26
C GLY A 8 1.41 -5.33 -1.79
N ASN A 9 2.29 -4.38 -1.51
CA ASN A 9 2.73 -4.06 -0.16
C ASN A 9 3.05 -2.56 -0.07
N TRP A 10 2.72 -1.93 1.05
CA TRP A 10 3.00 -0.52 1.28
C TRP A 10 4.50 -0.22 1.38
N VAL A 11 5.30 -1.20 1.76
CA VAL A 11 6.75 -1.11 1.74
C VAL A 11 7.26 -1.82 0.48
N PRO A 12 7.69 -1.11 -0.57
CA PRO A 12 8.14 -1.72 -1.81
C PRO A 12 9.41 -2.55 -1.59
N GLU A 13 9.48 -3.74 -2.15
CA GLU A 13 10.70 -4.59 -2.11
C GLU A 13 11.93 -3.87 -2.64
N LYS A 14 11.77 -3.03 -3.67
CA LYS A 14 12.86 -2.21 -4.23
C LYS A 14 13.51 -1.30 -3.18
N ALA A 15 12.69 -0.71 -2.27
CA ALA A 15 13.21 0.12 -1.19
C ALA A 15 14.05 -0.69 -0.21
N LEU A 16 13.66 -1.92 0.10
CA LEU A 16 14.44 -2.84 0.93
C LEU A 16 15.78 -3.18 0.27
N TYR A 17 15.77 -3.55 -1.01
CA TYR A 17 17.01 -3.84 -1.74
C TYR A 17 17.95 -2.64 -1.79
N MET A 18 17.43 -1.42 -1.98
CA MET A 18 18.25 -0.20 -1.95
C MET A 18 18.86 0.05 -0.57
N LEU A 19 18.09 -0.12 0.51
CA LEU A 19 18.61 0.05 1.87
C LEU A 19 19.67 -0.97 2.22
N PHE A 20 19.46 -2.26 1.94
CA PHE A 20 20.49 -3.28 2.19
C PHE A 20 21.72 -3.11 1.29
N GLY A 21 21.53 -2.68 0.04
CA GLY A 21 22.62 -2.30 -0.84
C GLY A 21 23.45 -1.13 -0.27
N ALA A 22 22.78 -0.10 0.25
CA ALA A 22 23.45 1.03 0.90
C ALA A 22 24.26 0.60 2.14
N VAL A 23 23.74 -0.33 2.95
CA VAL A 23 24.47 -0.89 4.11
C VAL A 23 25.77 -1.54 3.66
N ILE A 24 25.71 -2.37 2.61
CA ILE A 24 26.91 -3.04 2.07
C ILE A 24 27.93 -2.01 1.58
N VAL A 25 27.50 -1.02 0.80
CA VAL A 25 28.37 0.02 0.25
C VAL A 25 29.01 0.83 1.38
N LEU A 26 28.25 1.29 2.36
CA LEU A 26 28.77 2.04 3.50
C LEU A 26 29.77 1.20 4.34
N GLY A 27 29.49 -0.07 4.54
CA GLY A 27 30.39 -0.98 5.23
C GLY A 27 31.71 -1.13 4.51
N VAL A 28 31.70 -1.34 3.19
CA VAL A 28 32.92 -1.43 2.36
C VAL A 28 33.72 -0.11 2.41
N ILE A 29 33.04 1.04 2.31
CA ILE A 29 33.71 2.36 2.41
C ILE A 29 34.35 2.54 3.78
N ALA A 30 33.68 2.20 4.88
CA ALA A 30 34.25 2.32 6.22
C ALA A 30 35.53 1.52 6.38
N VAL A 31 35.53 0.26 5.89
CA VAL A 31 36.73 -0.60 5.91
C VAL A 31 37.83 -0.04 5.01
N ALA A 32 37.50 0.39 3.79
CA ALA A 32 38.46 0.94 2.84
C ALA A 32 39.13 2.21 3.39
N VAL A 33 38.37 3.13 3.99
CA VAL A 33 38.91 4.33 4.64
C VAL A 33 39.88 3.98 5.76
N GLN A 34 39.54 3.02 6.62
CA GLN A 34 40.38 2.60 7.72
C GLN A 34 41.66 1.96 7.22
N VAL A 35 41.60 1.09 6.19
CA VAL A 35 42.74 0.31 5.71
C VAL A 35 43.67 1.16 4.81
N ALA A 36 43.09 1.92 3.88
CA ALA A 36 43.86 2.64 2.87
C ALA A 36 44.38 4.00 3.34
N LEU A 37 43.57 4.71 4.15
CA LEU A 37 43.86 6.08 4.58
C LEU A 37 44.27 6.18 6.06
N SER A 38 44.02 5.13 6.85
CA SER A 38 44.23 5.11 8.32
C SER A 38 43.49 6.24 9.06
N GLU A 39 42.38 6.75 8.48
CA GLU A 39 41.63 7.87 9.00
C GLU A 39 40.49 7.34 9.91
N MET A 40 40.83 7.10 11.18
CA MET A 40 39.92 6.49 12.16
C MET A 40 38.64 7.28 12.38
N VAL A 41 38.71 8.62 12.43
CA VAL A 41 37.52 9.45 12.67
C VAL A 41 36.50 9.33 11.53
N ILE A 42 36.98 9.37 10.29
CA ILE A 42 36.11 9.24 9.10
C ILE A 42 35.53 7.82 9.06
N ALA A 43 36.32 6.79 9.33
CA ALA A 43 35.85 5.41 9.38
C ALA A 43 34.76 5.19 10.44
N ILE A 44 34.89 5.82 11.63
CA ILE A 44 33.87 5.79 12.68
C ILE A 44 32.59 6.47 12.21
N ILE A 45 32.68 7.66 11.60
CA ILE A 45 31.49 8.38 11.12
C ILE A 45 30.73 7.53 10.07
N VAL A 46 31.44 6.97 9.09
CA VAL A 46 30.83 6.12 8.07
C VAL A 46 30.26 4.84 8.69
N GLY A 47 30.94 4.26 9.67
CA GLY A 47 30.47 3.09 10.41
C GLY A 47 29.16 3.37 11.17
N VAL A 48 29.05 4.54 11.81
CA VAL A 48 27.81 4.96 12.47
C VAL A 48 26.67 5.12 11.46
N LEU A 49 26.93 5.75 10.30
CA LEU A 49 25.93 5.87 9.24
C LEU A 49 25.49 4.49 8.72
N CYS A 50 26.44 3.56 8.57
CA CYS A 50 26.15 2.18 8.18
C CYS A 50 25.19 1.51 9.18
N ILE A 51 25.46 1.64 10.49
CA ILE A 51 24.62 1.06 11.55
C ILE A 51 23.23 1.68 11.53
N LEU A 52 23.10 3.01 11.40
CA LEU A 52 21.81 3.69 11.33
C LEU A 52 21.00 3.23 10.11
N THR A 53 21.68 3.08 8.96
CA THR A 53 21.03 2.57 7.73
C THR A 53 20.58 1.11 7.92
N LEU A 54 21.37 0.28 8.59
CA LEU A 54 21.01 -1.11 8.88
C LEU A 54 19.78 -1.18 9.81
N VAL A 55 19.74 -0.36 10.86
CA VAL A 55 18.58 -0.29 11.75
C VAL A 55 17.32 0.11 10.98
N MET A 56 17.41 1.10 10.09
CA MET A 56 16.32 1.50 9.21
C MET A 56 15.90 0.36 8.27
N ALA A 57 16.87 -0.35 7.67
CA ALA A 57 16.59 -1.47 6.76
C ALA A 57 15.85 -2.61 7.49
N ILE A 58 16.27 -2.94 8.71
CA ILE A 58 15.60 -3.95 9.54
C ILE A 58 14.18 -3.48 9.93
N TYR A 59 14.02 -2.22 10.33
CA TYR A 59 12.70 -1.66 10.63
C TYR A 59 11.76 -1.74 9.43
N MET A 60 12.23 -1.33 8.24
CA MET A 60 11.43 -1.41 7.01
C MET A 60 11.12 -2.85 6.62
N LEU A 61 12.02 -3.80 6.87
CA LEU A 61 11.76 -5.23 6.65
C LEU A 61 10.65 -5.74 7.58
N ILE A 62 10.66 -5.36 8.85
CA ILE A 62 9.59 -5.69 9.81
C ILE A 62 8.25 -5.11 9.35
N CYS A 63 8.24 -3.85 8.91
CA CYS A 63 7.05 -3.22 8.34
C CYS A 63 6.56 -3.96 7.09
N HIS A 64 7.47 -4.34 6.19
CA HIS A 64 7.12 -5.10 4.99
C HIS A 64 6.41 -6.41 5.33
N GLU A 65 6.95 -7.20 6.26
CA GLU A 65 6.33 -8.45 6.69
C GLU A 65 5.00 -8.22 7.42
N ALA A 66 4.89 -7.16 8.23
CA ALA A 66 3.65 -6.82 8.93
C ALA A 66 2.52 -6.40 7.97
N PHE A 67 2.84 -5.66 6.90
CA PHE A 67 1.88 -5.21 5.90
C PHE A 67 1.59 -6.25 4.80
N ALA A 68 2.34 -7.35 4.75
CA ALA A 68 2.15 -8.38 3.74
C ALA A 68 0.81 -9.11 3.94
N PHE A 69 -0.01 -9.13 2.89
CA PHE A 69 -1.25 -9.91 2.90
C PHE A 69 -0.94 -11.41 3.01
N GLY A 70 -1.61 -12.06 3.96
CA GLY A 70 -1.44 -13.50 4.22
C GLY A 70 -0.24 -13.88 5.10
N LYS A 71 0.57 -12.91 5.55
CA LYS A 71 1.65 -13.11 6.53
C LYS A 71 1.37 -12.35 7.83
N GLY A 72 1.67 -11.04 7.87
CA GLY A 72 1.46 -10.21 9.06
C GLY A 72 0.00 -9.87 9.35
N ASN A 73 -0.86 -9.97 8.36
CA ASN A 73 -2.31 -9.73 8.43
C ASN A 73 -2.73 -8.35 8.97
N MET A 74 -1.80 -7.42 9.16
CA MET A 74 -2.10 -6.10 9.70
C MET A 74 -3.09 -5.35 8.80
N MET A 75 -2.85 -5.35 7.48
CA MET A 75 -3.76 -4.72 6.52
C MET A 75 -5.11 -5.40 6.47
N ALA A 76 -5.15 -6.74 6.51
CA ALA A 76 -6.40 -7.48 6.58
C ALA A 76 -7.18 -7.14 7.85
N GLY A 77 -6.51 -7.02 8.98
CA GLY A 77 -7.12 -6.60 10.26
C GLY A 77 -7.68 -5.17 10.22
N VAL A 78 -6.98 -4.25 9.57
CA VAL A 78 -7.48 -2.87 9.35
C VAL A 78 -8.74 -2.88 8.50
N HIS A 79 -8.75 -3.64 7.39
CA HIS A 79 -9.93 -3.74 6.52
C HIS A 79 -11.12 -4.38 7.25
N GLU A 80 -10.89 -5.45 8.01
CA GLU A 80 -11.92 -6.10 8.81
C GLU A 80 -12.50 -5.16 9.87
N HIS A 81 -11.62 -4.41 10.55
CA HIS A 81 -12.05 -3.41 11.53
C HIS A 81 -12.89 -2.32 10.88
N LEU A 82 -12.49 -1.79 9.73
CA LEU A 82 -13.25 -0.79 8.99
C LEU A 82 -14.64 -1.33 8.60
N ILE A 83 -14.70 -2.51 7.99
CA ILE A 83 -15.96 -3.13 7.55
C ILE A 83 -16.90 -3.36 8.74
N LYS A 84 -16.38 -3.86 9.86
CA LYS A 84 -17.16 -4.14 11.06
C LYS A 84 -17.78 -2.89 11.71
N HIS A 85 -17.13 -1.72 11.53
CA HIS A 85 -17.58 -0.46 12.13
C HIS A 85 -18.32 0.46 11.14
N LEU A 86 -18.58 -0.01 9.91
CA LEU A 86 -19.47 0.68 9.01
C LEU A 86 -20.91 0.61 9.55
N ASP A 87 -21.48 1.77 9.91
CA ASP A 87 -22.91 1.87 10.25
C ASP A 87 -23.77 1.86 8.98
N TRP A 88 -23.75 0.72 8.26
CA TRP A 88 -24.39 0.53 6.98
C TRP A 88 -24.93 -0.89 6.84
N ASP A 89 -26.13 -1.01 6.24
CA ASP A 89 -26.84 -2.27 6.04
C ASP A 89 -26.30 -3.12 4.88
N GLY A 90 -25.34 -2.59 4.11
CA GLY A 90 -24.75 -3.27 2.96
C GLY A 90 -25.59 -3.17 1.69
N GLU A 91 -26.66 -2.39 1.68
CA GLU A 91 -27.48 -2.16 0.49
C GLU A 91 -27.26 -0.75 -0.10
N GLY A 92 -27.26 -0.65 -1.42
CA GLY A 92 -27.08 0.62 -2.14
C GLY A 92 -25.68 0.78 -2.72
N LYS A 93 -25.11 1.99 -2.65
CA LYS A 93 -23.86 2.33 -3.33
C LYS A 93 -22.71 2.54 -2.34
N LEU A 94 -21.56 1.95 -2.63
CA LEU A 94 -20.31 2.12 -1.90
C LEU A 94 -19.25 2.65 -2.86
N LEU A 95 -18.50 3.66 -2.42
CA LEU A 95 -17.36 4.21 -3.14
C LEU A 95 -16.08 4.00 -2.32
N ASP A 96 -15.11 3.31 -2.90
CA ASP A 96 -13.76 3.14 -2.36
C ASP A 96 -12.82 4.08 -3.10
N ILE A 97 -12.28 5.07 -2.37
CA ILE A 97 -11.38 6.09 -2.91
C ILE A 97 -9.94 5.77 -2.54
N GLY A 98 -9.05 5.72 -3.54
CA GLY A 98 -7.67 5.29 -3.34
C GLY A 98 -7.58 3.78 -3.16
N CYS A 99 -8.33 3.03 -3.98
CA CYS A 99 -8.46 1.58 -3.82
C CYS A 99 -7.17 0.79 -4.05
N GLY A 100 -6.11 1.41 -4.59
CA GLY A 100 -4.82 0.77 -4.86
C GLY A 100 -4.97 -0.47 -5.73
N ALA A 101 -4.61 -1.62 -5.19
CA ALA A 101 -4.79 -2.94 -5.80
C ALA A 101 -6.14 -3.61 -5.46
N ALA A 102 -7.12 -2.82 -4.97
CA ALA A 102 -8.50 -3.22 -4.64
C ALA A 102 -8.66 -4.20 -3.46
N ALA A 103 -7.72 -4.23 -2.53
CA ALA A 103 -7.84 -5.13 -1.38
C ALA A 103 -9.08 -4.85 -0.52
N LEU A 104 -9.29 -3.58 -0.13
CA LEU A 104 -10.46 -3.17 0.65
C LEU A 104 -11.75 -3.32 -0.16
N THR A 105 -11.72 -2.94 -1.43
CA THR A 105 -12.83 -3.11 -2.39
C THR A 105 -13.34 -4.56 -2.41
N VAL A 106 -12.42 -5.52 -2.54
CA VAL A 106 -12.74 -6.96 -2.59
C VAL A 106 -13.30 -7.44 -1.24
N HIS A 107 -12.74 -7.00 -0.13
CA HIS A 107 -13.27 -7.31 1.20
C HIS A 107 -14.67 -6.75 1.40
N CYS A 108 -14.93 -5.51 0.94
CA CYS A 108 -16.28 -4.92 0.97
C CYS A 108 -17.26 -5.69 0.08
N ALA A 109 -16.85 -6.10 -1.13
CA ALA A 109 -17.71 -6.87 -2.02
C ALA A 109 -18.11 -8.23 -1.44
N LYS A 110 -17.19 -8.88 -0.71
CA LYS A 110 -17.50 -10.14 0.01
C LYS A 110 -18.42 -9.91 1.21
N ALA A 111 -18.19 -8.84 1.97
CA ALA A 111 -18.99 -8.54 3.15
C ALA A 111 -20.41 -8.05 2.80
N PHE A 112 -20.55 -7.32 1.69
CA PHE A 112 -21.80 -6.68 1.25
C PHE A 112 -22.16 -7.09 -0.19
N PRO A 113 -22.64 -8.30 -0.42
CA PRO A 113 -22.89 -8.83 -1.77
C PRO A 113 -24.02 -8.15 -2.52
N LYS A 114 -24.83 -7.34 -1.85
CA LYS A 114 -25.90 -6.53 -2.47
C LYS A 114 -25.46 -5.10 -2.81
N ALA A 115 -24.26 -4.71 -2.43
CA ALA A 115 -23.73 -3.39 -2.67
C ALA A 115 -23.33 -3.19 -4.13
N GLN A 116 -23.63 -2.02 -4.67
CA GLN A 116 -23.06 -1.55 -5.94
C GLN A 116 -21.76 -0.83 -5.64
N ILE A 117 -20.62 -1.49 -5.86
CA ILE A 117 -19.32 -0.97 -5.48
C ILE A 117 -18.65 -0.28 -6.66
N THR A 118 -18.20 0.95 -6.42
CA THR A 118 -17.32 1.68 -7.32
C THR A 118 -15.98 1.86 -6.63
N ALA A 119 -14.90 1.47 -7.28
CA ALA A 119 -13.53 1.65 -6.82
C ALA A 119 -12.82 2.67 -7.69
N MET A 120 -12.14 3.62 -7.08
CA MET A 120 -11.54 4.76 -7.76
C MET A 120 -10.09 4.95 -7.29
N ASP A 121 -9.17 5.13 -8.25
CA ASP A 121 -7.78 5.46 -7.97
C ASP A 121 -7.16 6.27 -9.11
N HIS A 122 -6.01 6.86 -8.83
CA HIS A 122 -5.12 7.44 -9.83
C HIS A 122 -4.01 6.43 -10.15
N TRP A 123 -4.37 5.39 -10.93
CA TRP A 123 -3.39 4.39 -11.33
C TRP A 123 -2.33 5.02 -12.23
N GLY A 124 -1.08 4.88 -11.86
CA GLY A 124 0.07 5.41 -12.59
C GLY A 124 1.33 4.63 -12.30
N VAL A 125 2.35 4.86 -13.12
CA VAL A 125 3.67 4.22 -13.00
C VAL A 125 4.31 4.49 -11.62
N GLU A 126 3.97 5.60 -11.00
CA GLU A 126 4.49 6.07 -9.72
C GLU A 126 4.04 5.18 -8.55
N TRP A 127 2.83 4.63 -8.62
CA TRP A 127 2.21 3.88 -7.53
C TRP A 127 2.35 2.38 -7.67
N ASN A 128 2.93 1.89 -8.77
CA ASN A 128 3.11 0.45 -9.06
C ASN A 128 1.80 -0.37 -9.00
N TYR A 129 0.65 0.28 -9.13
CA TYR A 129 -0.67 -0.33 -9.23
C TYR A 129 -1.31 0.02 -10.56
N ALA A 130 -2.03 -0.93 -11.12
CA ALA A 130 -2.76 -0.75 -12.36
C ALA A 130 -4.20 -1.21 -12.21
N LYS A 131 -5.12 -0.62 -12.98
CA LYS A 131 -6.52 -1.03 -13.01
C LYS A 131 -6.67 -2.51 -13.31
N GLU A 132 -5.86 -3.03 -14.23
CA GLU A 132 -5.82 -4.44 -14.62
C GLU A 132 -5.50 -5.36 -13.44
N GLN A 133 -4.65 -4.90 -12.49
CA GLN A 133 -4.36 -5.65 -11.28
C GLN A 133 -5.58 -5.74 -10.36
N CYS A 134 -6.36 -4.65 -10.26
CA CYS A 134 -7.60 -4.63 -9.48
C CYS A 134 -8.63 -5.61 -10.04
N GLU A 135 -8.85 -5.56 -11.35
CA GLU A 135 -9.77 -6.46 -12.06
C GLU A 135 -9.33 -7.92 -11.93
N LYS A 136 -8.02 -8.18 -12.04
CA LYS A 136 -7.44 -9.51 -11.86
C LYS A 136 -7.66 -10.03 -10.45
N ASN A 137 -7.37 -9.20 -9.43
CA ASN A 137 -7.58 -9.56 -8.02
C ASN A 137 -9.04 -9.88 -7.74
N ALA A 138 -9.97 -9.02 -8.18
CA ALA A 138 -11.40 -9.24 -8.02
C ALA A 138 -11.83 -10.57 -8.66
N LYS A 139 -11.38 -10.86 -9.89
CA LYS A 139 -11.67 -12.10 -10.59
C LYS A 139 -11.15 -13.34 -9.86
N ILE A 140 -9.90 -13.29 -9.35
CA ILE A 140 -9.31 -14.40 -8.58
C ILE A 140 -10.13 -14.67 -7.31
N GLU A 141 -10.64 -13.63 -6.69
CA GLU A 141 -11.45 -13.69 -5.47
C GLU A 141 -12.95 -13.95 -5.73
N GLY A 142 -13.32 -14.16 -7.01
CA GLY A 142 -14.70 -14.49 -7.41
C GLY A 142 -15.66 -13.32 -7.42
N ILE A 143 -15.14 -12.07 -7.50
CA ILE A 143 -15.93 -10.85 -7.54
C ILE A 143 -16.01 -10.36 -8.99
N SER A 144 -17.24 -10.18 -9.50
CA SER A 144 -17.50 -9.74 -10.88
C SER A 144 -18.11 -8.34 -11.00
N GLU A 145 -18.68 -7.79 -9.93
CA GLU A 145 -19.53 -6.60 -9.98
C GLU A 145 -18.92 -5.38 -9.29
N VAL A 146 -17.65 -5.07 -9.62
CA VAL A 146 -17.01 -3.82 -9.17
C VAL A 146 -16.75 -2.93 -10.36
N HIS A 147 -17.16 -1.66 -10.25
CA HIS A 147 -16.88 -0.66 -11.26
C HIS A 147 -15.59 0.11 -10.93
N TYR A 148 -14.56 -0.05 -11.77
CA TYR A 148 -13.26 0.60 -11.59
C TYR A 148 -13.14 1.88 -12.43
N ILE A 149 -12.87 3.01 -11.77
CA ILE A 149 -12.76 4.33 -12.40
C ILE A 149 -11.36 4.91 -12.16
N GLY A 150 -10.63 5.21 -13.25
CA GLY A 150 -9.37 5.97 -13.21
C GLY A 150 -9.60 7.48 -13.21
N ASN A 151 -8.52 8.25 -13.04
CA ASN A 151 -8.50 9.72 -13.00
C ASN A 151 -9.33 10.33 -11.86
N LEU A 152 -8.88 10.02 -10.63
CA LEU A 152 -9.44 10.53 -9.39
C LEU A 152 -9.67 12.05 -9.42
N GLU A 153 -8.68 12.82 -9.88
CA GLU A 153 -8.71 14.29 -9.89
C GLU A 153 -9.85 14.86 -10.73
N LYS A 154 -10.18 14.25 -11.87
CA LYS A 154 -11.22 14.76 -12.78
C LYS A 154 -12.64 14.40 -12.38
N LYS A 155 -12.83 13.45 -11.46
CA LYS A 155 -14.16 12.94 -11.10
C LYS A 155 -14.60 13.26 -9.68
N LEU A 156 -13.69 13.63 -8.78
CA LEU A 156 -14.03 14.09 -7.43
C LEU A 156 -14.82 15.41 -7.43
N ASP A 157 -14.61 16.27 -8.43
CA ASP A 157 -15.37 17.51 -8.63
C ASP A 157 -16.87 17.26 -8.90
N PHE A 158 -17.24 16.01 -9.21
CA PHE A 158 -18.60 15.62 -9.56
C PHE A 158 -19.43 15.06 -8.39
N ILE A 159 -18.85 14.93 -7.20
CA ILE A 159 -19.57 14.43 -6.02
C ILE A 159 -20.04 15.63 -5.20
N PRO A 160 -21.34 16.00 -5.25
CA PRO A 160 -21.85 17.15 -4.47
C PRO A 160 -21.61 16.96 -2.99
N GLY A 161 -20.95 17.92 -2.36
CA GLY A 161 -20.64 17.92 -0.93
C GLY A 161 -19.32 17.26 -0.54
N PHE A 162 -18.52 16.86 -1.50
CA PHE A 162 -17.18 16.32 -1.25
C PHE A 162 -16.15 17.46 -1.26
N VAL A 163 -15.58 17.74 -0.10
CA VAL A 163 -14.45 18.69 0.00
C VAL A 163 -13.17 17.91 -0.13
N THR A 164 -12.50 18.03 -1.29
CA THR A 164 -11.16 17.49 -1.48
C THR A 164 -10.18 18.30 -0.66
N THR A 165 -9.69 17.76 0.43
CA THR A 165 -8.48 18.28 1.08
C THR A 165 -7.28 17.52 0.53
N PRO A 166 -6.12 18.17 0.35
CA PRO A 166 -4.89 17.52 -0.13
C PRO A 166 -4.48 16.27 0.68
N TRP A 167 -4.98 16.15 1.89
CA TRP A 167 -4.76 15.03 2.81
C TRP A 167 -5.59 13.78 2.48
N MET A 168 -6.67 13.92 1.71
CA MET A 168 -7.53 12.79 1.31
C MET A 168 -6.99 12.05 0.09
N ILE A 169 -6.02 12.61 -0.63
CA ILE A 169 -5.43 12.02 -1.84
C ILE A 169 -4.50 10.84 -1.51
N SER A 170 -4.02 10.74 -0.27
CA SER A 170 -3.13 9.66 0.18
C SER A 170 -3.75 8.67 1.16
N GLY A 171 -5.04 8.80 1.46
CA GLY A 171 -5.73 7.97 2.44
C GLY A 171 -6.85 7.14 1.83
N MET A 172 -6.95 5.89 2.26
CA MET A 172 -8.11 5.05 1.99
C MET A 172 -9.37 5.72 2.55
N GLY A 173 -10.37 5.96 1.73
CA GLY A 173 -11.65 6.51 2.14
C GLY A 173 -12.81 5.70 1.58
N ILE A 174 -13.72 5.27 2.45
CA ILE A 174 -14.99 4.67 2.05
C ILE A 174 -16.10 5.68 2.26
N ILE A 175 -16.88 5.92 1.21
CA ILE A 175 -18.13 6.69 1.29
C ILE A 175 -19.27 5.78 0.91
N TYR A 176 -20.29 5.75 1.74
CA TYR A 176 -21.51 5.01 1.49
C TYR A 176 -22.73 5.91 1.65
N ARG A 177 -23.83 5.55 1.00
CA ARG A 177 -25.11 6.23 1.12
C ARG A 177 -26.17 5.23 1.57
N LYS A 178 -26.74 5.47 2.75
CA LYS A 178 -27.98 4.79 3.17
C LYS A 178 -29.12 5.20 2.20
N LYS A 179 -29.96 4.24 1.85
CA LYS A 179 -31.23 4.52 1.15
C LYS A 179 -32.16 5.33 2.03
#